data_f0a913c4e323c3ae3dea98138f950f86
#
_entry.id   f0a913c4e323c3ae3dea98138f950f86
#
_cell.length_a   1.000
_cell.length_b   1.000
_cell.length_c   1.000
_cell.angle_alpha   90.00
_cell.angle_beta   90.00
_cell.angle_gamma   90.00
#
_symmetry.space_group_name_H-M   'P 1'
#
loop_
_entity.id
_entity.type
_entity.pdbx_description
1 polymer ?
#
loop_
_entity_poly.entity_id
_entity_poly.type
_entity_poly.pdbx_seq_one_letter_code
_entity_poly.pdbx_strand_id
1 'polypeptide(L)'
;METTVNTGKTLDIEILRQDTENGTSRWEKFKVPYRPGMNVISALMHIQKNPVTADGKATTPVAWDMNCLEEVCGACSMVINGRPQQSCSALVDKLTQPIRLEPMKTFPVIRDLQVDRERMFNALKKVKAWVPIDGTYDLGEGPRMPE
;
A
#
# COMPACT_ATOMS: atom_id res chain seq x y z
N MET A 1 15.04 -22.23 -6.04
CA MET A 1 15.74 -21.77 -7.25
C MET A 1 14.91 -20.65 -7.86
N GLU A 2 15.25 -19.38 -7.58
CA GLU A 2 14.60 -18.24 -8.21
C GLU A 2 15.14 -18.08 -9.63
N THR A 3 14.32 -18.42 -10.61
CA THR A 3 14.63 -18.13 -12.02
C THR A 3 14.42 -16.63 -12.22
N THR A 4 15.47 -15.85 -12.04
CA THR A 4 15.49 -14.41 -12.34
C THR A 4 15.47 -14.27 -13.87
N VAL A 5 14.28 -14.15 -14.46
CA VAL A 5 14.15 -13.71 -15.86
C VAL A 5 14.48 -12.23 -15.89
N ASN A 6 15.76 -11.92 -16.05
CA ASN A 6 16.22 -10.55 -16.26
C ASN A 6 15.91 -10.14 -17.70
N THR A 7 14.77 -9.48 -17.91
CA THR A 7 14.34 -9.01 -19.26
C THR A 7 15.06 -7.73 -19.69
N GLY A 8 15.94 -7.16 -18.87
CA GLY A 8 16.55 -5.85 -19.12
C GLY A 8 15.58 -4.66 -19.05
N LYS A 9 14.28 -4.93 -18.94
CA LYS A 9 13.22 -3.91 -18.82
C LYS A 9 13.08 -3.43 -17.38
N THR A 10 12.94 -2.13 -17.19
CA THR A 10 12.67 -1.51 -15.88
C THR A 10 11.33 -0.81 -15.87
N LEU A 11 10.74 -0.70 -14.68
CA LEU A 11 9.56 0.12 -14.39
C LEU A 11 10.01 1.44 -13.80
N ASP A 12 9.44 2.53 -14.30
CA ASP A 12 9.59 3.86 -13.71
C ASP A 12 8.42 4.09 -12.74
N ILE A 13 8.74 4.29 -11.45
CA ILE A 13 7.76 4.49 -10.38
C ILE A 13 8.05 5.82 -9.69
N GLU A 14 7.02 6.63 -9.53
CA GLU A 14 7.06 7.87 -8.76
C GLU A 14 6.19 7.73 -7.52
N ILE A 15 6.73 7.99 -6.35
CA ILE A 15 6.02 7.87 -5.07
C ILE A 15 5.99 9.23 -4.38
N LEU A 16 4.79 9.65 -3.98
CA LEU A 16 4.63 10.81 -3.11
C LEU A 16 5.02 10.41 -1.69
N ARG A 17 6.19 10.91 -1.24
CA ARG A 17 6.77 10.63 0.07
C ARG A 17 6.40 11.73 1.06
N GLN A 18 6.15 11.31 2.29
CA GLN A 18 5.92 12.21 3.43
C GLN A 18 6.38 11.50 4.70
N ASP A 19 7.30 12.12 5.46
CA ASP A 19 7.97 11.43 6.57
C ASP A 19 7.13 11.38 7.86
N THR A 20 6.19 12.33 8.04
CA THR A 20 5.31 12.47 9.22
C THR A 20 3.95 13.02 8.81
N GLU A 21 2.95 12.93 9.68
CA GLU A 21 1.56 13.38 9.45
C GLU A 21 1.46 14.82 8.91
N ASN A 22 2.28 15.73 9.39
CA ASN A 22 2.27 17.15 9.00
C ASN A 22 3.54 17.55 8.23
N GLY A 23 4.27 16.55 7.72
CA GLY A 23 5.51 16.76 6.98
C GLY A 23 5.27 17.29 5.56
N THR A 24 6.30 17.92 5.01
CA THR A 24 6.28 18.32 3.59
C THR A 24 6.36 17.09 2.70
N SER A 25 5.46 17.00 1.74
CA SER A 25 5.47 15.94 0.74
C SER A 25 6.46 16.24 -0.38
N ARG A 26 7.05 15.19 -0.95
CA ARG A 26 7.98 15.25 -2.08
C ARG A 26 7.81 14.03 -2.98
N TRP A 27 8.07 14.18 -4.26
CA TRP A 27 8.12 13.06 -5.19
C TRP A 27 9.51 12.43 -5.21
N GLU A 28 9.58 11.12 -5.02
CA GLU A 28 10.79 10.33 -5.25
C GLU A 28 10.57 9.37 -6.41
N LYS A 29 11.60 9.19 -7.24
CA LYS A 29 11.58 8.32 -8.42
C LYS A 29 12.37 7.06 -8.16
N PHE A 30 11.84 5.93 -8.61
CA PHE A 30 12.47 4.63 -8.46
C PHE A 30 12.48 3.89 -9.79
N LYS A 31 13.53 3.09 -10.01
CA LYS A 31 13.61 2.13 -11.11
C LYS A 31 13.57 0.72 -10.55
N VAL A 32 12.57 -0.04 -10.95
CA VAL A 32 12.36 -1.41 -10.46
C VAL A 32 12.54 -2.39 -11.63
N PRO A 33 13.35 -3.45 -11.49
CA PRO A 33 13.45 -4.48 -12.50
C PRO A 33 12.08 -5.10 -12.78
N TYR A 34 11.69 -5.11 -14.04
CA TYR A 34 10.41 -5.69 -14.46
C TYR A 34 10.47 -7.22 -14.46
N ARG A 35 9.39 -7.84 -14.02
CA ARG A 35 9.11 -9.26 -14.20
C ARG A 35 7.65 -9.43 -14.67
N PRO A 36 7.36 -10.38 -15.58
CA PRO A 36 5.99 -10.64 -16.01
C PRO A 36 5.05 -10.95 -14.83
N GLY A 37 3.84 -10.43 -14.87
CA GLY A 37 2.84 -10.66 -13.84
C GLY A 37 3.04 -9.89 -12.53
N MET A 38 3.97 -8.95 -12.47
CA MET A 38 4.12 -8.08 -11.29
C MET A 38 2.89 -7.20 -11.10
N ASN A 39 2.54 -7.01 -9.84
CA ASN A 39 1.62 -5.96 -9.38
C ASN A 39 2.38 -4.86 -8.64
N VAL A 40 1.68 -3.81 -8.25
CA VAL A 40 2.27 -2.67 -7.51
C VAL A 40 2.87 -3.11 -6.18
N ILE A 41 2.28 -4.10 -5.48
CA ILE A 41 2.86 -4.67 -4.25
C ILE A 41 4.26 -5.23 -4.49
N SER A 42 4.44 -6.02 -5.56
CA SER A 42 5.74 -6.60 -5.91
C SER A 42 6.80 -5.53 -6.12
N ALA A 43 6.42 -4.42 -6.75
CA ALA A 43 7.30 -3.28 -6.97
C ALA A 43 7.64 -2.55 -5.67
N LEU A 44 6.66 -2.31 -4.80
CA LEU A 44 6.88 -1.70 -3.48
C LEU A 44 7.76 -2.56 -2.57
N MET A 45 7.58 -3.88 -2.57
CA MET A 45 8.46 -4.82 -1.84
C MET A 45 9.90 -4.75 -2.35
N HIS A 46 10.10 -4.61 -3.67
CA HIS A 46 11.44 -4.44 -4.24
C HIS A 46 12.09 -3.14 -3.76
N ILE A 47 11.36 -2.02 -3.81
CA ILE A 47 11.84 -0.70 -3.33
C ILE A 47 12.12 -0.75 -1.82
N GLN A 48 11.28 -1.40 -1.04
CA GLN A 48 11.46 -1.53 0.41
C GLN A 48 12.73 -2.32 0.76
N LYS A 49 13.03 -3.38 0.00
CA LYS A 49 14.25 -4.18 0.16
C LYS A 49 15.51 -3.41 -0.23
N ASN A 50 15.42 -2.55 -1.25
CA ASN A 50 16.52 -1.76 -1.79
C ASN A 50 16.06 -0.31 -1.95
N PRO A 51 16.06 0.48 -0.86
CA PRO A 51 15.53 1.85 -0.87
C PRO A 51 16.55 2.82 -1.50
N VAL A 52 16.68 2.73 -2.82
CA VAL A 52 17.56 3.57 -3.63
C VAL A 52 16.73 4.22 -4.73
N THR A 53 16.82 5.53 -4.84
CA THR A 53 16.13 6.31 -5.86
C THR A 53 16.72 6.09 -7.25
N ALA A 54 16.02 6.53 -8.29
CA ALA A 54 16.45 6.34 -9.68
C ALA A 54 17.79 7.02 -10.03
N ASP A 55 18.19 8.03 -9.27
CA ASP A 55 19.48 8.72 -9.36
C ASP A 55 20.58 8.10 -8.47
N GLY A 56 20.32 6.94 -7.88
CA GLY A 56 21.29 6.19 -7.07
C GLY A 56 21.44 6.66 -5.62
N LYS A 57 20.58 7.55 -5.14
CA LYS A 57 20.63 8.07 -3.78
C LYS A 57 19.89 7.14 -2.82
N ALA A 58 20.53 6.78 -1.70
CA ALA A 58 19.87 6.04 -0.62
C ALA A 58 18.75 6.88 0.01
N THR A 59 17.62 6.23 0.28
CA THR A 59 16.45 6.84 0.94
C THR A 59 15.90 5.91 2.01
N THR A 60 14.90 6.36 2.77
CA THR A 60 14.22 5.49 3.74
C THR A 60 13.24 4.53 3.04
N PRO A 61 13.02 3.31 3.56
CA PRO A 61 11.99 2.43 3.06
C PRO A 61 10.62 3.11 3.01
N VAL A 62 9.88 2.87 1.94
CA VAL A 62 8.52 3.41 1.76
C VAL A 62 7.58 2.74 2.75
N ALA A 63 6.78 3.52 3.47
CA ALA A 63 5.73 3.02 4.35
C ALA A 63 4.42 2.82 3.56
N TRP A 64 3.83 1.66 3.68
CA TRP A 64 2.56 1.27 3.06
C TRP A 64 1.94 0.07 3.78
N ASP A 65 0.65 -0.18 3.55
CA ASP A 65 -0.07 -1.27 4.20
C ASP A 65 -0.44 -2.38 3.22
N MET A 66 -0.42 -3.62 3.71
CA MET A 66 -0.95 -4.79 3.01
C MET A 66 -1.51 -5.80 4.03
N ASN A 67 -2.42 -6.66 3.58
CA ASN A 67 -2.93 -7.75 4.38
C ASN A 67 -3.26 -8.97 3.53
N CYS A 68 -4.48 -9.10 2.98
CA CYS A 68 -4.93 -10.32 2.30
C CYS A 68 -4.21 -10.63 0.97
N LEU A 69 -3.83 -9.60 0.22
CA LEU A 69 -3.23 -9.68 -1.14
C LEU A 69 -4.14 -10.30 -2.21
N GLU A 70 -5.43 -10.44 -1.91
CA GLU A 70 -6.46 -11.13 -2.73
C GLU A 70 -7.63 -10.21 -3.10
N GLU A 71 -7.42 -8.89 -3.12
CA GLU A 71 -8.41 -7.88 -3.49
C GLU A 71 -9.68 -7.84 -2.58
N VAL A 72 -9.59 -8.31 -1.32
CA VAL A 72 -10.71 -8.40 -0.39
C VAL A 72 -10.68 -7.32 0.68
N CYS A 73 -9.55 -7.19 1.41
CA CYS A 73 -9.51 -6.41 2.66
C CYS A 73 -9.37 -4.90 2.47
N GLY A 74 -8.93 -4.41 1.31
CA GLY A 74 -8.70 -2.99 1.06
C GLY A 74 -7.51 -2.36 1.77
N ALA A 75 -6.72 -3.09 2.57
CA ALA A 75 -5.56 -2.55 3.29
C ALA A 75 -4.54 -1.88 2.37
N CYS A 76 -4.30 -2.46 1.19
CA CYS A 76 -3.34 -1.97 0.21
C CYS A 76 -3.89 -0.88 -0.74
N SER A 77 -5.06 -0.29 -0.42
CA SER A 77 -5.65 0.77 -1.26
C SER A 77 -4.81 2.03 -1.21
N MET A 78 -4.51 2.55 -2.38
CA MET A 78 -3.81 3.82 -2.60
C MET A 78 -4.26 4.45 -3.92
N VAL A 79 -3.81 5.65 -4.22
CA VAL A 79 -4.07 6.29 -5.50
C VAL A 79 -2.96 5.90 -6.47
N ILE A 80 -3.31 5.19 -7.56
CA ILE A 80 -2.38 4.76 -8.61
C ILE A 80 -2.76 5.47 -9.90
N ASN A 81 -1.86 6.24 -10.47
CA ASN A 81 -2.09 7.05 -11.67
C ASN A 81 -3.38 7.91 -11.56
N GLY A 82 -3.59 8.52 -10.38
CA GLY A 82 -4.75 9.38 -10.11
C GLY A 82 -6.05 8.64 -9.79
N ARG A 83 -6.09 7.30 -9.76
CA ARG A 83 -7.28 6.49 -9.45
C ARG A 83 -7.10 5.71 -8.15
N PRO A 84 -8.05 5.78 -7.19
CA PRO A 84 -8.05 4.92 -6.03
C PRO A 84 -8.29 3.46 -6.45
N GLN A 85 -7.37 2.57 -6.07
CA GLN A 85 -7.49 1.14 -6.34
C GLN A 85 -6.59 0.33 -5.41
N GLN A 86 -6.80 -0.97 -5.36
CA GLN A 86 -6.00 -1.87 -4.56
C GLN A 86 -4.71 -2.24 -5.29
N SER A 87 -3.57 -2.10 -4.61
CA SER A 87 -2.25 -2.35 -5.20
C SER A 87 -1.99 -3.81 -5.51
N CYS A 88 -2.65 -4.72 -4.77
CA CYS A 88 -2.47 -6.16 -4.95
C CYS A 88 -3.05 -6.69 -6.27
N SER A 89 -4.08 -6.04 -6.84
CA SER A 89 -4.67 -6.38 -8.14
C SER A 89 -4.19 -5.48 -9.29
N ALA A 90 -3.48 -4.41 -8.97
CA ALA A 90 -2.96 -3.47 -9.97
C ALA A 90 -1.73 -4.03 -10.69
N LEU A 91 -1.96 -4.75 -11.79
CA LEU A 91 -0.88 -5.31 -12.63
C LEU A 91 -0.11 -4.19 -13.34
N VAL A 92 1.21 -4.19 -13.20
CA VAL A 92 2.08 -3.16 -13.78
C VAL A 92 2.01 -3.10 -15.32
N ASP A 93 1.68 -4.22 -15.96
CA ASP A 93 1.51 -4.31 -17.42
C ASP A 93 0.29 -3.53 -17.94
N LYS A 94 -0.68 -3.26 -17.07
CA LYS A 94 -1.90 -2.51 -17.38
C LYS A 94 -1.82 -1.03 -17.00
N LEU A 95 -0.70 -0.60 -16.43
CA LEU A 95 -0.52 0.77 -15.94
C LEU A 95 0.37 1.59 -16.88
N THR A 96 -0.02 2.83 -17.12
CA THR A 96 0.81 3.80 -17.84
C THR A 96 2.01 4.19 -16.98
N GLN A 97 3.20 4.23 -17.57
CA GLN A 97 4.41 4.69 -16.91
C GLN A 97 4.69 6.18 -17.18
N PRO A 98 5.28 6.90 -16.22
CA PRO A 98 5.66 6.42 -14.90
C PRO A 98 4.43 6.05 -14.05
N ILE A 99 4.55 4.97 -13.27
CA ILE A 99 3.48 4.59 -12.32
C ILE A 99 3.58 5.52 -11.11
N ARG A 100 2.57 6.34 -10.91
CA ARG A 100 2.51 7.32 -9.81
C ARG A 100 1.69 6.79 -8.67
N LEU A 101 2.29 6.76 -7.47
CA LEU A 101 1.68 6.27 -6.24
C LEU A 101 1.51 7.41 -5.23
N GLU A 102 0.28 7.59 -4.76
CA GLU A 102 -0.08 8.60 -3.76
C GLU A 102 -0.91 7.95 -2.64
N PRO A 103 -0.90 8.49 -1.42
CA PRO A 103 -1.81 8.04 -0.36
C PRO A 103 -3.27 8.34 -0.73
N MET A 104 -4.21 7.67 -0.07
CA MET A 104 -5.64 7.96 -0.19
C MET A 104 -5.95 9.35 0.34
N LYS A 105 -6.35 10.28 -0.54
CA LYS A 105 -6.46 11.74 -0.26
C LYS A 105 -7.50 12.12 0.81
N THR A 106 -8.46 11.24 1.07
CA THR A 106 -9.54 11.51 2.06
C THR A 106 -9.17 11.11 3.48
N PHE A 107 -7.99 10.55 3.69
CA PHE A 107 -7.48 10.11 4.98
C PHE A 107 -6.24 10.89 5.39
N PRO A 108 -6.03 11.17 6.69
CA PRO A 108 -4.77 11.71 7.17
C PRO A 108 -3.61 10.77 6.82
N VAL A 109 -2.51 11.34 6.35
CA VAL A 109 -1.30 10.57 6.04
C VAL A 109 -0.52 10.34 7.33
N ILE A 110 -0.23 9.10 7.67
CA ILE A 110 0.69 8.74 8.75
C ILE A 110 2.13 8.91 8.25
N ARG A 111 2.44 8.21 7.14
CA ARG A 111 3.73 8.28 6.48
C ARG A 111 3.62 7.73 5.06
N ASP A 112 4.21 8.40 4.09
CA ASP A 112 4.25 7.99 2.68
C ASP A 112 2.86 7.59 2.13
N LEU A 113 2.64 6.30 1.86
CA LEU A 113 1.38 5.76 1.33
C LEU A 113 0.44 5.22 2.43
N GLN A 114 0.93 5.18 3.67
CA GLN A 114 0.18 4.74 4.83
C GLN A 114 -0.73 5.85 5.36
N VAL A 115 -2.00 5.54 5.60
CA VAL A 115 -3.01 6.50 6.04
C VAL A 115 -3.74 6.04 7.29
N ASP A 116 -4.18 6.98 8.12
CA ASP A 116 -5.00 6.71 9.28
C ASP A 116 -6.45 6.40 8.87
N ARG A 117 -6.92 5.21 9.21
CA ARG A 117 -8.28 4.70 8.94
C ARG A 117 -9.16 4.64 10.18
N GLU A 118 -8.73 5.18 11.30
CA GLU A 118 -9.49 5.12 12.57
C GLU A 118 -10.91 5.67 12.40
N ARG A 119 -11.08 6.72 11.61
CA ARG A 119 -12.41 7.28 11.31
C ARG A 119 -13.36 6.25 10.69
N MET A 120 -12.88 5.39 9.78
CA MET A 120 -13.69 4.30 9.20
C MET A 120 -14.07 3.28 10.28
N PHE A 121 -13.09 2.87 11.06
CA PHE A 121 -13.31 1.91 12.14
C PHE A 121 -14.32 2.44 13.17
N ASN A 122 -14.20 3.69 13.56
CA ASN A 122 -15.14 4.33 14.47
C ASN A 122 -16.56 4.46 13.88
N ALA A 123 -16.69 4.66 12.57
CA ALA A 123 -17.99 4.65 11.89
C ALA A 123 -18.61 3.24 11.91
N LEU A 124 -17.83 2.20 11.65
CA LEU A 124 -18.28 0.81 11.72
C LEU A 124 -18.71 0.41 13.14
N LYS A 125 -17.99 0.85 14.17
CA LYS A 125 -18.37 0.66 15.56
C LYS A 125 -19.77 1.23 15.88
N LYS A 126 -20.07 2.43 15.40
CA LYS A 126 -21.36 3.10 15.65
C LYS A 126 -22.55 2.30 15.10
N VAL A 127 -22.37 1.60 14.00
CA VAL A 127 -23.42 0.78 13.37
C VAL A 127 -23.30 -0.71 13.73
N LYS A 128 -22.41 -1.06 14.68
CA LYS A 128 -22.16 -2.44 15.12
C LYS A 128 -21.88 -3.39 13.94
N ALA A 129 -21.05 -2.95 12.99
CA ALA A 129 -20.72 -3.69 11.78
C ALA A 129 -19.69 -4.79 12.04
N TRP A 130 -20.06 -5.79 12.82
CA TRP A 130 -19.28 -6.99 13.09
C TRP A 130 -20.20 -8.21 13.17
N VAL A 131 -19.62 -9.38 12.98
CA VAL A 131 -20.33 -10.63 13.23
C VAL A 131 -20.34 -10.89 14.73
N PRO A 132 -21.48 -11.06 15.38
CA PRO A 132 -21.54 -11.48 16.79
C PRO A 132 -20.81 -12.83 16.96
N ILE A 133 -20.17 -12.99 18.09
CA ILE A 133 -19.53 -14.27 18.41
C ILE A 133 -20.65 -15.32 18.52
N ASP A 134 -20.44 -16.47 17.93
CA ASP A 134 -21.42 -17.55 17.75
C ASP A 134 -21.87 -18.26 19.05
N GLY A 135 -21.48 -17.73 20.21
CA GLY A 135 -21.82 -18.30 21.53
C GLY A 135 -20.87 -19.42 21.99
N THR A 136 -19.90 -19.81 21.19
CA THR A 136 -18.93 -20.87 21.58
C THR A 136 -18.17 -20.52 22.85
N TYR A 137 -18.01 -19.23 23.15
CA TYR A 137 -17.20 -18.75 24.27
C TYR A 137 -17.90 -17.79 25.23
N ASP A 138 -19.16 -17.53 25.08
CA ASP A 138 -19.94 -16.58 25.96
C ASP A 138 -19.20 -15.24 26.23
N LEU A 139 -18.68 -14.64 25.16
CA LEU A 139 -17.78 -13.49 25.25
C LEU A 139 -18.50 -12.14 25.13
N GLY A 140 -19.81 -12.15 25.07
CA GLY A 140 -20.63 -10.96 24.86
C GLY A 140 -20.58 -10.47 23.39
N GLU A 141 -21.33 -9.41 23.13
CA GLU A 141 -21.45 -8.81 21.80
C GLU A 141 -20.29 -7.85 21.51
N GLY A 142 -19.82 -7.87 20.28
CA GLY A 142 -18.90 -6.88 19.72
C GLY A 142 -17.47 -7.36 19.49
N PRO A 143 -16.67 -6.56 18.78
CA PRO A 143 -15.26 -6.88 18.57
C PRO A 143 -14.51 -6.78 19.91
N ARG A 144 -13.65 -7.77 20.19
CA ARG A 144 -12.70 -7.62 21.30
C ARG A 144 -11.63 -6.61 20.88
N MET A 145 -11.52 -5.58 21.69
CA MET A 145 -10.37 -4.69 21.61
C MET A 145 -9.20 -5.38 22.30
N PRO A 146 -7.99 -5.39 21.70
CA PRO A 146 -6.79 -5.77 22.44
C PRO A 146 -6.65 -4.81 23.64
N GLU A 147 -6.30 -5.39 24.79
CA GLU A 147 -5.95 -4.65 26.00
C GLU A 147 -4.66 -3.88 25.81
#